data_178acb477f3505d3ef8197d462fa61f7
#
_entry.id   178acb477f3505d3ef8197d462fa61f7
#
_cell.length_a   1.000
_cell.length_b   1.000
_cell.length_c   1.000
_cell.angle_alpha   90.00
_cell.angle_beta   90.00
_cell.angle_gamma   90.00
#
_symmetry.space_group_name_H-M   'P 1'
#
loop_
_entity.id
_entity.type
_entity.pdbx_description
1 polymer ?
#
loop_
_entity_poly.entity_id
_entity_poly.type
_entity_poly.pdbx_seq_one_letter_code
_entity_poly.pdbx_strand_id
1 'polypeptide(L)'
;MRGEVAPELIAAILIGLRIKVETVSEISAAAQVMREFAAKVPVSEPNKLVDVVGTGGDGAHTFNISSTAMFVAAAAGAKVAKHGNRSVSSSSGSADIMELAGISLALSPEQVGQCIDQCGAGFMFAPNHHSSMKYVAPVRRALGVRTVFNILGPLTNPAGAANQLIGVF
;
A
#
# COMPACT_ATOMS: atom_id res chain seq x y z
N MET A 1 -3.13 -6.95 -15.01
CA MET A 1 -3.01 -5.51 -14.63
C MET A 1 -3.38 -4.54 -15.77
N ARG A 2 -3.42 -4.97 -17.03
CA ARG A 2 -3.82 -4.14 -18.20
C ARG A 2 -5.32 -4.13 -18.49
N GLY A 3 -6.10 -4.96 -17.82
CA GLY A 3 -7.54 -5.08 -18.05
C GLY A 3 -7.94 -6.03 -19.19
N GLU A 4 -7.00 -6.84 -19.66
CA GLU A 4 -7.20 -7.75 -20.81
C GLU A 4 -7.77 -9.12 -20.40
N VAL A 5 -7.91 -9.37 -19.09
CA VAL A 5 -8.33 -10.67 -18.53
C VAL A 5 -9.75 -10.54 -17.97
N ALA A 6 -10.61 -11.49 -18.31
CA ALA A 6 -11.97 -11.53 -17.80
C ALA A 6 -12.01 -11.69 -16.26
N PRO A 7 -12.97 -11.05 -15.56
CA PRO A 7 -13.07 -11.11 -14.10
C PRO A 7 -13.13 -12.54 -13.54
N GLU A 8 -13.78 -13.45 -14.25
CA GLU A 8 -13.91 -14.87 -13.87
C GLU A 8 -12.54 -15.57 -13.85
N LEU A 9 -11.68 -15.27 -14.81
CA LEU A 9 -10.33 -15.82 -14.87
C LEU A 9 -9.44 -15.21 -13.79
N ILE A 10 -9.60 -13.91 -13.50
CA ILE A 10 -8.90 -13.28 -12.37
C ILE A 10 -9.30 -13.97 -11.07
N ALA A 11 -10.60 -14.20 -10.86
CA ALA A 11 -11.10 -14.89 -9.67
C ALA A 11 -10.52 -16.31 -9.57
N ALA A 12 -10.54 -17.08 -10.66
CA ALA A 12 -9.99 -18.43 -10.70
C ALA A 12 -8.51 -18.48 -10.35
N ILE A 13 -7.70 -17.56 -10.90
CA ILE A 13 -6.27 -17.43 -10.60
C ILE A 13 -6.04 -17.10 -9.12
N LEU A 14 -6.78 -16.13 -8.57
CA LEU A 14 -6.62 -15.71 -7.18
C LEU A 14 -6.99 -16.84 -6.20
N ILE A 15 -8.07 -17.57 -6.48
CA ILE A 15 -8.46 -18.71 -5.66
C ILE A 15 -7.49 -19.88 -5.83
N GLY A 16 -7.05 -20.16 -7.05
CA GLY A 16 -6.04 -21.18 -7.32
C GLY A 16 -4.73 -20.93 -6.57
N LEU A 17 -4.21 -19.70 -6.60
CA LEU A 17 -3.03 -19.30 -5.83
C LEU A 17 -3.26 -19.46 -4.32
N ARG A 18 -4.40 -19.01 -3.80
CA ARG A 18 -4.75 -19.14 -2.39
C ARG A 18 -4.79 -20.61 -1.93
N ILE A 19 -5.41 -21.52 -2.72
CA ILE A 19 -5.52 -22.94 -2.37
C ILE A 19 -4.16 -23.63 -2.44
N LYS A 20 -3.37 -23.32 -3.48
CA LYS A 20 -2.02 -23.86 -3.66
C LYS A 20 -1.04 -23.34 -2.60
N VAL A 21 -1.30 -22.19 -2.03
CA VAL A 21 -0.38 -21.32 -1.26
C VAL A 21 0.73 -20.77 -2.18
N GLU A 22 0.84 -19.45 -2.20
CA GLU A 22 1.80 -18.72 -3.04
C GLU A 22 3.24 -19.00 -2.62
N THR A 23 4.10 -19.21 -3.61
CA THR A 23 5.55 -19.33 -3.40
C THR A 23 6.18 -17.94 -3.30
N VAL A 24 7.37 -17.86 -2.71
CA VAL A 24 8.14 -16.60 -2.63
C VAL A 24 8.39 -16.02 -4.02
N SER A 25 8.69 -16.86 -5.02
CA SER A 25 8.92 -16.41 -6.40
C SER A 25 7.66 -15.80 -7.05
N GLU A 26 6.49 -16.38 -6.79
CA GLU A 26 5.21 -15.84 -7.29
C GLU A 26 4.86 -14.51 -6.63
N ILE A 27 5.04 -14.40 -5.32
CA ILE A 27 4.85 -13.15 -4.59
C ILE A 27 5.81 -12.07 -5.09
N SER A 28 7.09 -12.41 -5.27
CA SER A 28 8.12 -11.50 -5.77
C SER A 28 7.81 -11.00 -7.18
N ALA A 29 7.42 -11.90 -8.09
CA ALA A 29 7.03 -11.55 -9.46
C ALA A 29 5.78 -10.65 -9.47
N ALA A 30 4.77 -10.96 -8.65
CA ALA A 30 3.57 -10.14 -8.54
C ALA A 30 3.89 -8.75 -7.99
N ALA A 31 4.75 -8.64 -6.97
CA ALA A 31 5.21 -7.36 -6.42
C ALA A 31 5.98 -6.54 -7.46
N GLN A 32 6.86 -7.16 -8.23
CA GLN A 32 7.60 -6.51 -9.31
C GLN A 32 6.65 -5.91 -10.35
N VAL A 33 5.71 -6.69 -10.85
CA VAL A 33 4.71 -6.21 -11.82
C VAL A 33 3.88 -5.06 -11.24
N MET A 34 3.45 -5.14 -9.99
CA MET A 34 2.73 -4.03 -9.35
C MET A 34 3.58 -2.76 -9.26
N ARG A 35 4.87 -2.88 -8.94
CA ARG A 35 5.81 -1.74 -8.91
C ARG A 35 6.02 -1.12 -10.30
N GLU A 36 6.04 -1.93 -11.36
CA GLU A 36 6.16 -1.45 -12.74
C GLU A 36 4.95 -0.60 -13.18
N PHE A 37 3.73 -0.99 -12.73
CA PHE A 37 2.50 -0.28 -13.03
C PHE A 37 2.17 0.85 -12.05
N ALA A 38 2.93 1.02 -10.98
CA ALA A 38 2.68 2.08 -10.00
C ALA A 38 3.11 3.46 -10.52
N ALA A 39 2.28 4.48 -10.22
CA ALA A 39 2.68 5.87 -10.38
C ALA A 39 3.77 6.21 -9.35
N LYS A 40 4.99 6.40 -9.82
CA LYS A 40 6.17 6.62 -8.99
C LYS A 40 6.13 7.99 -8.31
N VAL A 41 6.56 8.03 -7.06
CA VAL A 41 6.73 9.26 -6.29
C VAL A 41 8.20 9.67 -6.33
N PRO A 42 8.55 10.80 -6.99
CA PRO A 42 9.92 11.28 -7.04
C PRO A 42 10.30 11.90 -5.69
N VAL A 43 11.46 11.52 -5.17
CA VAL A 43 12.02 12.06 -3.92
C VAL A 43 13.53 12.30 -4.09
N SER A 44 14.08 13.26 -3.34
CA SER A 44 15.49 13.63 -3.45
C SER A 44 16.45 12.56 -2.90
N GLU A 45 16.05 11.83 -1.84
CA GLU A 45 16.91 10.87 -1.14
C GLU A 45 16.21 9.51 -0.94
N PRO A 46 15.97 8.73 -2.01
CA PRO A 46 15.18 7.49 -1.93
C PRO A 46 15.79 6.43 -0.98
N ASN A 47 17.12 6.42 -0.83
CA ASN A 47 17.82 5.49 0.06
C ASN A 47 17.62 5.77 1.56
N LYS A 48 17.15 6.97 1.91
CA LYS A 48 16.84 7.35 3.30
C LYS A 48 15.38 7.16 3.68
N LEU A 49 14.54 6.81 2.71
CA LEU A 49 13.11 6.62 2.95
C LEU A 49 12.84 5.42 3.85
N VAL A 50 11.87 5.60 4.74
CA VAL A 50 11.30 4.55 5.57
C VAL A 50 9.81 4.42 5.28
N ASP A 51 9.34 3.20 5.03
CA ASP A 51 7.91 2.87 5.02
C ASP A 51 7.53 2.18 6.32
N VAL A 52 6.48 2.66 6.97
CA VAL A 52 5.92 2.05 8.18
C VAL A 52 4.55 1.49 7.81
N VAL A 53 4.47 0.19 7.59
CA VAL A 53 3.31 -0.46 6.99
C VAL A 53 2.97 -1.76 7.70
N GLY A 54 1.75 -2.23 7.52
CA GLY A 54 1.32 -3.55 8.00
C GLY A 54 0.54 -4.28 6.91
N THR A 55 0.47 -5.60 7.01
CA THR A 55 -0.36 -6.42 6.13
C THR A 55 -1.86 -6.18 6.36
N GLY A 56 -2.22 -5.64 7.53
CA GLY A 56 -3.61 -5.39 7.93
C GLY A 56 -4.41 -6.67 8.14
N GLY A 57 -5.64 -6.53 8.62
CA GLY A 57 -6.57 -7.65 8.74
C GLY A 57 -6.29 -8.58 9.90
N ASP A 58 -5.62 -8.12 10.95
CA ASP A 58 -5.30 -8.87 12.17
C ASP A 58 -6.50 -8.99 13.15
N GLY A 59 -7.56 -8.19 12.93
CA GLY A 59 -8.74 -8.18 13.79
C GLY A 59 -8.50 -7.62 15.21
N ALA A 60 -7.33 -7.04 15.47
CA ALA A 60 -6.95 -6.58 16.80
C ALA A 60 -7.67 -5.31 17.26
N HIS A 61 -8.32 -4.57 16.33
CA HIS A 61 -9.08 -3.35 16.59
C HIS A 61 -8.34 -2.30 17.44
N THR A 62 -7.01 -2.24 17.30
CA THR A 62 -6.17 -1.24 17.95
C THR A 62 -6.28 0.11 17.22
N PHE A 63 -5.70 1.16 17.80
CA PHE A 63 -5.54 2.43 17.08
C PHE A 63 -4.57 2.27 15.89
N ASN A 64 -4.56 3.24 14.98
CA ASN A 64 -3.75 3.22 13.77
C ASN A 64 -2.25 3.39 14.06
N ILE A 65 -1.62 2.36 14.63
CA ILE A 65 -0.24 2.37 15.15
C ILE A 65 0.74 2.88 14.09
N SER A 66 0.73 2.29 12.90
CA SER A 66 1.67 2.68 11.83
C SER A 66 1.44 4.10 11.32
N SER A 67 0.21 4.62 11.36
CA SER A 67 -0.09 6.01 10.98
C SER A 67 0.41 6.99 12.03
N THR A 68 0.28 6.66 13.32
CA THR A 68 0.82 7.46 14.41
C THR A 68 2.36 7.44 14.40
N ALA A 69 2.95 6.26 14.24
CA ALA A 69 4.40 6.08 14.18
C ALA A 69 5.05 6.86 13.02
N MET A 70 4.36 7.03 11.89
CA MET A 70 4.81 7.88 10.78
C MET A 70 5.19 9.28 11.25
N PHE A 71 4.29 9.95 11.99
CA PHE A 71 4.50 11.32 12.45
C PHE A 71 5.61 11.40 13.50
N VAL A 72 5.66 10.43 14.42
CA VAL A 72 6.71 10.37 15.44
C VAL A 72 8.09 10.17 14.81
N ALA A 73 8.20 9.25 13.84
CA ALA A 73 9.44 9.01 13.12
C ALA A 73 9.89 10.23 12.30
N ALA A 74 8.96 10.90 11.62
CA ALA A 74 9.26 12.12 10.88
C ALA A 74 9.71 13.26 11.81
N ALA A 75 9.07 13.45 12.95
CA ALA A 75 9.47 14.42 13.97
C ALA A 75 10.87 14.11 14.55
N ALA A 76 11.26 12.86 14.59
CA ALA A 76 12.60 12.42 14.99
C ALA A 76 13.65 12.54 13.85
N GLY A 77 13.29 13.07 12.68
CA GLY A 77 14.19 13.33 11.56
C GLY A 77 14.23 12.24 10.47
N ALA A 78 13.40 11.20 10.56
CA ALA A 78 13.29 10.23 9.48
C ALA A 78 12.52 10.81 8.27
N LYS A 79 12.81 10.33 7.07
CA LYS A 79 12.04 10.59 5.84
C LYS A 79 11.02 9.45 5.66
N VAL A 80 9.75 9.69 5.99
CA VAL A 80 8.72 8.66 5.97
C VAL A 80 7.86 8.75 4.72
N ALA A 81 7.88 7.71 3.90
CA ALA A 81 7.07 7.55 2.71
C ALA A 81 6.01 6.45 2.97
N LYS A 82 4.90 6.83 3.62
CA LYS A 82 3.89 5.86 4.02
C LYS A 82 2.91 5.55 2.88
N HIS A 83 2.85 4.27 2.52
CA HIS A 83 1.82 3.75 1.61
C HIS A 83 0.64 3.19 2.41
N GLY A 84 -0.58 3.54 2.03
CA GLY A 84 -1.74 3.11 2.79
C GLY A 84 -3.07 3.22 2.04
N ASN A 85 -4.11 2.65 2.64
CA ASN A 85 -5.46 2.63 2.08
C ASN A 85 -6.51 2.89 3.18
N ARG A 86 -7.78 2.98 2.75
CA ARG A 86 -8.93 2.89 3.67
C ARG A 86 -9.02 1.49 4.25
N SER A 87 -9.71 1.38 5.36
CA SER A 87 -9.99 0.06 5.96
C SER A 87 -10.88 -0.78 5.06
N VAL A 88 -10.63 -2.10 5.07
CA VAL A 88 -11.49 -3.11 4.45
C VAL A 88 -12.23 -3.93 5.50
N SER A 89 -11.62 -4.14 6.65
CA SER A 89 -12.11 -5.04 7.71
C SER A 89 -12.13 -4.44 9.11
N SER A 90 -11.47 -3.29 9.32
CA SER A 90 -11.45 -2.57 10.61
C SER A 90 -12.28 -1.29 10.55
N SER A 91 -12.52 -0.68 11.71
CA SER A 91 -13.31 0.57 11.82
C SER A 91 -12.65 1.77 11.15
N SER A 92 -11.33 1.76 11.00
CA SER A 92 -10.56 2.89 10.44
C SER A 92 -9.26 2.40 9.80
N GLY A 93 -8.99 2.84 8.57
CA GLY A 93 -7.71 2.64 7.88
C GLY A 93 -6.79 3.86 7.99
N SER A 94 -5.59 3.74 7.46
CA SER A 94 -4.62 4.86 7.48
C SER A 94 -5.12 6.09 6.71
N ALA A 95 -5.77 5.89 5.56
CA ALA A 95 -6.32 7.00 4.78
C ALA A 95 -7.44 7.74 5.51
N ASP A 96 -8.27 7.01 6.28
CA ASP A 96 -9.37 7.61 7.03
C ASP A 96 -8.83 8.57 8.11
N ILE A 97 -7.75 8.18 8.80
CA ILE A 97 -7.07 9.04 9.79
C ILE A 97 -6.42 10.26 9.14
N MET A 98 -5.77 10.09 7.98
CA MET A 98 -5.16 11.22 7.26
C MET A 98 -6.22 12.26 6.87
N GLU A 99 -7.35 11.80 6.35
CA GLU A 99 -8.46 12.68 5.95
C GLU A 99 -9.08 13.41 7.16
N LEU A 100 -9.29 12.71 8.28
CA LEU A 100 -9.76 13.32 9.54
C LEU A 100 -8.76 14.35 10.10
N ALA A 101 -7.46 14.15 9.90
CA ALA A 101 -6.42 15.10 10.26
C ALA A 101 -6.30 16.29 9.27
N GLY A 102 -7.15 16.36 8.25
CA GLY A 102 -7.13 17.42 7.22
C GLY A 102 -6.07 17.24 6.15
N ILE A 103 -5.45 16.08 6.06
CA ILE A 103 -4.43 15.78 5.04
C ILE A 103 -5.13 15.33 3.75
N SER A 104 -4.83 16.03 2.65
CA SER A 104 -5.41 15.71 1.34
C SER A 104 -4.92 14.36 0.83
N LEU A 105 -5.87 13.50 0.45
CA LEU A 105 -5.59 12.24 -0.23
C LEU A 105 -5.44 12.41 -1.76
N ALA A 106 -5.74 13.60 -2.30
CA ALA A 106 -5.77 13.87 -3.73
C ALA A 106 -4.47 14.47 -4.29
N LEU A 107 -3.38 14.43 -3.52
CA LEU A 107 -2.08 14.93 -3.95
C LEU A 107 -1.54 14.12 -5.13
N SER A 108 -0.90 14.83 -6.09
CA SER A 108 -0.15 14.16 -7.16
C SER A 108 1.10 13.47 -6.62
N PRO A 109 1.68 12.50 -7.34
CA PRO A 109 2.95 11.88 -6.94
C PRO A 109 4.06 12.89 -6.64
N GLU A 110 4.17 13.96 -7.44
CA GLU A 110 5.16 15.03 -7.27
C GLU A 110 4.91 15.82 -5.98
N GLN A 111 3.65 16.14 -5.68
CA GLN A 111 3.26 16.82 -4.45
C GLN A 111 3.55 15.98 -3.22
N VAL A 112 3.28 14.66 -3.28
CA VAL A 112 3.66 13.74 -2.19
C VAL A 112 5.17 13.72 -1.99
N GLY A 113 5.94 13.68 -3.08
CA GLY A 113 7.41 13.76 -3.02
C GLY A 113 7.89 15.04 -2.34
N GLN A 114 7.30 16.18 -2.70
CA GLN A 114 7.59 17.47 -2.06
C GLN A 114 7.27 17.46 -0.55
N CYS A 115 6.16 16.86 -0.14
CA CYS A 115 5.84 16.70 1.29
C CYS A 115 6.91 15.88 2.02
N ILE A 116 7.37 14.77 1.43
CA ILE A 116 8.45 13.96 2.00
C ILE A 116 9.73 14.77 2.13
N ASP A 117 10.10 15.50 1.08
CA ASP A 117 11.36 16.24 1.07
C ASP A 117 11.35 17.44 2.03
N GLN A 118 10.23 18.17 2.15
CA GLN A 118 10.12 19.40 2.94
C GLN A 118 9.69 19.14 4.38
N CYS A 119 8.71 18.23 4.60
CA CYS A 119 8.11 17.98 5.90
C CYS A 119 8.61 16.70 6.57
N GLY A 120 9.42 15.89 5.88
CA GLY A 120 9.87 14.58 6.38
C GLY A 120 8.82 13.47 6.29
N ALA A 121 7.59 13.75 5.86
CA ALA A 121 6.53 12.76 5.76
C ALA A 121 5.64 12.97 4.55
N GLY A 122 5.24 11.90 3.87
CA GLY A 122 4.24 11.90 2.81
C GLY A 122 3.38 10.66 2.85
N PHE A 123 2.09 10.83 2.56
CA PHE A 123 1.13 9.75 2.51
C PHE A 123 0.73 9.45 1.06
N MET A 124 0.94 8.20 0.64
CA MET A 124 0.57 7.70 -0.68
C MET A 124 -0.71 6.89 -0.58
N PHE A 125 -1.82 7.49 -1.03
CA PHE A 125 -3.11 6.81 -1.06
C PHE A 125 -3.11 5.77 -2.18
N ALA A 126 -3.20 4.49 -1.85
CA ALA A 126 -3.00 3.36 -2.76
C ALA A 126 -3.80 3.43 -4.07
N PRO A 127 -5.10 3.83 -4.09
CA PRO A 127 -5.85 3.97 -5.34
C PRO A 127 -5.26 4.95 -6.34
N ASN A 128 -4.60 6.03 -5.87
CA ASN A 128 -4.02 7.03 -6.75
C ASN A 128 -2.71 6.56 -7.41
N HIS A 129 -2.00 5.64 -6.76
CA HIS A 129 -0.71 5.15 -7.24
C HIS A 129 -0.79 3.80 -7.97
N HIS A 130 -1.83 3.01 -7.72
CA HIS A 130 -2.03 1.70 -8.33
C HIS A 130 -3.31 1.66 -9.15
N SER A 131 -3.40 2.51 -10.18
CA SER A 131 -4.58 2.64 -11.04
C SER A 131 -5.00 1.33 -11.71
N SER A 132 -4.06 0.43 -11.98
CA SER A 132 -4.31 -0.89 -12.55
C SER A 132 -5.13 -1.80 -11.62
N MET A 133 -5.16 -1.51 -10.32
CA MET A 133 -6.00 -2.25 -9.35
C MET A 133 -7.50 -2.09 -9.61
N LYS A 134 -7.93 -1.11 -10.40
CA LYS A 134 -9.34 -0.94 -10.80
C LYS A 134 -9.93 -2.18 -11.47
N TYR A 135 -9.11 -2.99 -12.13
CA TYR A 135 -9.55 -4.23 -12.78
C TYR A 135 -9.66 -5.42 -11.81
N VAL A 136 -8.96 -5.37 -10.70
CA VAL A 136 -8.88 -6.47 -9.72
C VAL A 136 -9.74 -6.20 -8.48
N ALA A 137 -9.90 -4.93 -8.10
CA ALA A 137 -10.61 -4.56 -6.89
C ALA A 137 -12.08 -5.06 -6.83
N PRO A 138 -12.87 -4.98 -7.93
CA PRO A 138 -14.23 -5.54 -7.93
C PRO A 138 -14.25 -7.05 -7.69
N VAL A 139 -13.32 -7.78 -8.33
CA VAL A 139 -13.19 -9.24 -8.18
C VAL A 139 -12.83 -9.60 -6.73
N ARG A 140 -11.85 -8.92 -6.15
CA ARG A 140 -11.47 -9.14 -4.74
C ARG A 140 -12.62 -8.88 -3.78
N ARG A 141 -13.42 -7.85 -4.04
CA ARG A 141 -14.60 -7.52 -3.24
C ARG A 141 -15.67 -8.62 -3.34
N ALA A 142 -15.92 -9.11 -4.55
CA ALA A 142 -16.88 -10.18 -4.79
C ALA A 142 -16.45 -11.50 -4.14
N LEU A 143 -15.15 -11.81 -4.16
CA LEU A 143 -14.61 -13.01 -3.51
C LEU A 143 -14.72 -12.97 -1.98
N GLY A 144 -14.58 -11.80 -1.36
CA GLY A 144 -14.69 -11.64 0.10
C GLY A 144 -13.63 -12.38 0.92
N VAL A 145 -12.58 -12.89 0.29
CA VAL A 145 -11.51 -13.66 0.95
C VAL A 145 -10.14 -13.01 0.78
N ARG A 146 -9.20 -13.35 1.65
CA ARG A 146 -7.80 -12.94 1.51
C ARG A 146 -7.17 -13.61 0.29
N THR A 147 -6.38 -12.85 -0.45
CA THR A 147 -5.64 -13.29 -1.63
C THR A 147 -4.21 -12.75 -1.58
N VAL A 148 -3.37 -13.12 -2.53
CA VAL A 148 -1.99 -12.59 -2.66
C VAL A 148 -1.94 -11.05 -2.56
N PHE A 149 -2.96 -10.34 -3.02
CA PHE A 149 -3.01 -8.86 -2.92
C PHE A 149 -3.05 -8.32 -1.49
N ASN A 150 -3.33 -9.14 -0.48
CA ASN A 150 -3.29 -8.69 0.91
C ASN A 150 -1.86 -8.57 1.44
N ILE A 151 -0.92 -9.29 0.85
CA ILE A 151 0.50 -9.22 1.21
C ILE A 151 1.33 -8.36 0.25
N LEU A 152 0.80 -8.04 -0.94
CA LEU A 152 1.52 -7.23 -1.92
C LEU A 152 1.59 -5.74 -1.56
N GLY A 153 0.61 -5.22 -0.81
CA GLY A 153 0.57 -3.79 -0.43
C GLY A 153 1.89 -3.30 0.19
N PRO A 154 2.40 -3.92 1.26
CA PRO A 154 3.68 -3.55 1.86
C PRO A 154 4.88 -3.66 0.91
N LEU A 155 4.82 -4.52 -0.09
CA LEU A 155 5.92 -4.78 -1.01
C LEU A 155 5.95 -3.84 -2.23
N THR A 156 4.99 -2.93 -2.34
CA THR A 156 4.77 -2.14 -3.56
C THR A 156 4.71 -0.63 -3.33
N ASN A 157 5.50 -0.15 -2.37
CA ASN A 157 5.58 1.27 -2.05
C ASN A 157 5.96 2.10 -3.29
N PRO A 158 5.14 3.11 -3.69
CA PRO A 158 5.37 3.89 -4.91
C PRO A 158 6.60 4.78 -4.88
N ALA A 159 7.08 5.18 -3.70
CA ALA A 159 8.32 5.94 -3.54
C ALA A 159 9.57 5.05 -3.54
N GLY A 160 9.40 3.72 -3.59
CA GLY A 160 10.54 2.80 -3.59
C GLY A 160 11.35 2.82 -2.30
N ALA A 161 10.71 3.05 -1.15
CA ALA A 161 11.39 3.13 0.15
C ALA A 161 12.34 1.94 0.35
N ALA A 162 13.62 2.26 0.59
CA ALA A 162 14.67 1.26 0.76
C ALA A 162 14.59 0.57 2.13
N ASN A 163 14.02 1.25 3.13
CA ASN A 163 13.88 0.73 4.47
C ASN A 163 12.40 0.56 4.81
N GLN A 164 12.04 -0.54 5.45
CA GLN A 164 10.65 -0.82 5.83
C GLN A 164 10.56 -1.41 7.22
N LEU A 165 9.57 -0.93 7.99
CA LEU A 165 9.09 -1.61 9.19
C LEU A 165 7.72 -2.21 8.85
N ILE A 166 7.66 -3.54 8.76
CA ILE A 166 6.45 -4.27 8.35
C ILE A 166 5.88 -5.02 9.54
N GLY A 167 4.64 -4.67 9.94
CA GLY A 167 3.85 -5.47 10.87
C GLY A 167 3.19 -6.63 10.13
N VAL A 168 3.37 -7.83 10.65
CA VAL A 168 2.74 -9.07 10.16
C VAL A 168 2.10 -9.81 11.33
N PHE A 169 1.08 -10.63 11.06
CA PHE A 169 0.38 -11.41 12.07
C PHE A 169 0.10 -12.82 11.54
#